data_39e88cee4edc7f8acbdbc179b94292ed
#
_entry.id   39e88cee4edc7f8acbdbc179b94292ed
#
_cell.length_a   1.000
_cell.length_b   1.000
_cell.length_c   1.000
_cell.angle_alpha   90.00
_cell.angle_beta   90.00
_cell.angle_gamma   90.00
#
_symmetry.space_group_name_H-M   'P 1'
#
loop_
_entity.id
_entity.type
_entity.pdbx_description
1 polymer ?
#
loop_
_entity_poly.entity_id
_entity_poly.type
_entity_poly.pdbx_seq_one_letter_code
_entity_poly.pdbx_strand_id
1 'polypeptide(L)'
;YEILKYSVTSGMNWIDTAEIYGNGISETLIGQALKQLEAEKALTDIPYIADKWFPLLRTADTITKTINQRLDCLQKPVIDLYQIHQPTSFSSLKEQIQHMAKLADKGIIKNVGISNFTAKGMRKADKLLREHGLRLASNQVKYNLLHRKPEKNGVIETEKELGISIIAYSPLQQGMLTGRFHTDLAAIDNISLLRRFHSGISRKNIERTRPLIDTLNKLGEKYQKTPAQVSLNWLIYSQGELVFAIPGATKLEQAQSNIKAQSFRLSQDDIELLNKVSENI
;
A
#
# COMPACT_ATOMS: atom_id res chain seq x y z
N TYR A 1 -15.55 -11.27 4.24
CA TYR A 1 -16.65 -10.38 3.83
C TYR A 1 -16.82 -9.21 4.79
N GLU A 2 -17.05 -9.44 6.09
CA GLU A 2 -17.35 -8.40 7.10
C GLU A 2 -16.30 -7.29 7.19
N ILE A 3 -15.00 -7.63 7.07
CA ILE A 3 -13.90 -6.64 7.06
C ILE A 3 -14.04 -5.70 5.86
N LEU A 4 -14.28 -6.24 4.66
CA LEU A 4 -14.43 -5.44 3.45
C LEU A 4 -15.69 -4.59 3.52
N LYS A 5 -16.84 -5.19 3.90
CA LYS A 5 -18.11 -4.50 4.10
C LYS A 5 -17.94 -3.29 5.01
N TYR A 6 -17.41 -3.51 6.23
CA TYR A 6 -17.18 -2.43 7.16
C TYR A 6 -16.27 -1.33 6.58
N SER A 7 -15.17 -1.72 5.91
CA SER A 7 -14.22 -0.77 5.34
C SER A 7 -14.89 0.14 4.31
N VAL A 8 -15.57 -0.42 3.32
CA VAL A 8 -16.16 0.38 2.24
C VAL A 8 -17.38 1.19 2.71
N THR A 9 -18.23 0.63 3.59
CA THR A 9 -19.38 1.36 4.14
C THR A 9 -18.98 2.45 5.13
N SER A 10 -17.73 2.42 5.63
CA SER A 10 -17.15 3.47 6.49
C SER A 10 -16.33 4.51 5.70
N GLY A 11 -16.45 4.54 4.37
CA GLY A 11 -15.85 5.57 3.52
C GLY A 11 -14.46 5.22 2.95
N MET A 12 -13.96 3.99 3.13
CA MET A 12 -12.75 3.55 2.42
C MET A 12 -13.09 3.21 0.97
N ASN A 13 -12.61 4.02 0.05
CA ASN A 13 -12.92 3.93 -1.37
C ASN A 13 -11.81 3.31 -2.23
N TRP A 14 -10.81 2.66 -1.60
CA TRP A 14 -9.66 2.09 -2.27
C TRP A 14 -9.36 0.69 -1.78
N ILE A 15 -9.21 -0.27 -2.72
CA ILE A 15 -8.84 -1.65 -2.43
C ILE A 15 -7.60 -2.00 -3.26
N ASP A 16 -6.55 -2.48 -2.58
CA ASP A 16 -5.30 -2.91 -3.22
C ASP A 16 -5.18 -4.43 -3.17
N THR A 17 -4.91 -5.03 -4.33
CA THR A 17 -4.68 -6.47 -4.48
C THR A 17 -3.56 -6.76 -5.48
N ALA A 18 -3.32 -8.02 -5.81
CA ALA A 18 -2.38 -8.46 -6.83
C ALA A 18 -2.66 -9.90 -7.24
N GLU A 19 -2.39 -10.24 -8.50
CA GLU A 19 -2.54 -11.60 -9.04
C GLU A 19 -1.79 -12.68 -8.24
N ILE A 20 -0.66 -12.32 -7.61
CA ILE A 20 0.14 -13.24 -6.80
C ILE A 20 -0.45 -13.50 -5.41
N TYR A 21 -1.39 -12.69 -4.94
CA TYR A 21 -1.95 -12.84 -3.60
C TYR A 21 -2.91 -14.04 -3.55
N GLY A 22 -2.39 -15.15 -2.99
CA GLY A 22 -3.09 -16.42 -3.00
C GLY A 22 -3.37 -16.96 -4.42
N ASN A 23 -2.56 -16.57 -5.41
CA ASN A 23 -2.70 -16.97 -6.81
C ASN A 23 -4.10 -16.68 -7.38
N GLY A 24 -4.57 -15.44 -7.19
CA GLY A 24 -5.89 -14.98 -7.65
C GLY A 24 -7.03 -15.11 -6.62
N ILE A 25 -6.80 -15.79 -5.50
CA ILE A 25 -7.82 -15.92 -4.44
C ILE A 25 -8.22 -14.55 -3.89
N SER A 26 -7.25 -13.65 -3.66
CA SER A 26 -7.54 -12.30 -3.15
C SER A 26 -8.46 -11.53 -4.08
N GLU A 27 -8.18 -11.52 -5.38
CA GLU A 27 -9.01 -10.88 -6.41
C GLU A 27 -10.43 -11.47 -6.42
N THR A 28 -10.53 -12.80 -6.40
CA THR A 28 -11.82 -13.52 -6.42
C THR A 28 -12.68 -13.18 -5.20
N LEU A 29 -12.08 -13.17 -4.01
CA LEU A 29 -12.80 -12.82 -2.78
C LEU A 29 -13.27 -11.35 -2.77
N ILE A 30 -12.46 -10.44 -3.32
CA ILE A 30 -12.84 -9.03 -3.48
C ILE A 30 -14.01 -8.91 -4.45
N GLY A 31 -13.92 -9.55 -5.63
CA GLY A 31 -15.00 -9.52 -6.63
C GLY A 31 -16.32 -10.05 -6.10
N GLN A 32 -16.30 -11.21 -5.44
CA GLN A 32 -17.46 -11.81 -4.80
C GLN A 32 -18.08 -10.89 -3.73
N ALA A 33 -17.22 -10.33 -2.85
CA ALA A 33 -17.70 -9.47 -1.79
C ALA A 33 -18.32 -8.16 -2.31
N LEU A 34 -17.70 -7.53 -3.31
CA LEU A 34 -18.25 -6.31 -3.93
C LEU A 34 -19.59 -6.59 -4.61
N LYS A 35 -19.70 -7.68 -5.36
CA LYS A 35 -20.96 -8.08 -6.01
C LYS A 35 -22.08 -8.34 -4.99
N GLN A 36 -21.74 -8.97 -3.86
CA GLN A 36 -22.68 -9.18 -2.77
C GLN A 36 -23.13 -7.84 -2.16
N LEU A 37 -22.20 -6.91 -1.91
CA LEU A 37 -22.50 -5.58 -1.37
C LEU A 37 -23.36 -4.74 -2.32
N GLU A 38 -23.14 -4.86 -3.63
CA GLU A 38 -24.01 -4.24 -4.65
C GLU A 38 -25.43 -4.81 -4.60
N ALA A 39 -25.56 -6.14 -4.51
CA ALA A 39 -26.86 -6.81 -4.40
C ALA A 39 -27.62 -6.43 -3.10
N GLU A 40 -26.88 -6.26 -2.01
CA GLU A 40 -27.41 -5.77 -0.73
C GLU A 40 -27.73 -4.26 -0.72
N LYS A 41 -27.39 -3.53 -1.78
CA LYS A 41 -27.47 -2.06 -1.88
C LYS A 41 -26.72 -1.35 -0.73
N ALA A 42 -25.65 -1.96 -0.27
CA ALA A 42 -24.85 -1.48 0.85
C ALA A 42 -23.74 -0.50 0.43
N LEU A 43 -23.50 -0.32 -0.87
CA LEU A 43 -22.50 0.61 -1.41
C LEU A 43 -23.17 1.91 -1.82
N THR A 44 -22.62 3.04 -1.34
CA THR A 44 -22.90 4.37 -1.88
C THR A 44 -22.15 4.59 -3.19
N ASP A 45 -20.87 4.17 -3.19
CA ASP A 45 -19.98 4.26 -4.35
C ASP A 45 -19.18 2.96 -4.48
N ILE A 46 -18.86 2.60 -5.72
CA ILE A 46 -18.01 1.44 -6.00
C ILE A 46 -16.55 1.83 -5.71
N PRO A 47 -15.85 1.12 -4.83
CA PRO A 47 -14.46 1.45 -4.52
C PRO A 47 -13.54 1.25 -5.73
N TYR A 48 -12.49 2.06 -5.81
CA TYR A 48 -11.42 1.92 -6.79
C TYR A 48 -10.61 0.65 -6.51
N ILE A 49 -10.29 -0.10 -7.56
CA ILE A 49 -9.47 -1.30 -7.48
C ILE A 49 -8.09 -1.01 -8.05
N ALA A 50 -7.07 -1.19 -7.20
CA ALA A 50 -5.68 -1.26 -7.60
C ALA A 50 -5.24 -2.72 -7.64
N ASP A 51 -4.82 -3.18 -8.81
CA ASP A 51 -4.31 -4.53 -9.01
C ASP A 51 -2.91 -4.51 -9.59
N LYS A 52 -2.18 -5.66 -9.59
CA LYS A 52 -0.77 -5.70 -9.98
C LYS A 52 -0.44 -6.93 -10.80
N TRP A 53 0.29 -6.69 -11.90
CA TRP A 53 0.96 -7.73 -12.65
C TRP A 53 2.31 -8.07 -12.01
N PHE A 54 2.56 -9.36 -11.73
CA PHE A 54 3.80 -9.82 -11.12
C PHE A 54 4.82 -10.26 -12.19
N PRO A 55 5.94 -9.54 -12.34
CA PRO A 55 6.85 -9.69 -13.48
C PRO A 55 7.89 -10.82 -13.37
N LEU A 56 8.07 -11.41 -12.17
CA LEU A 56 9.16 -12.37 -11.94
C LEU A 56 9.06 -13.58 -12.86
N LEU A 57 10.15 -13.89 -13.57
CA LEU A 57 10.25 -14.97 -14.55
C LEU A 57 9.23 -14.89 -15.70
N ARG A 58 8.74 -13.68 -16.00
CA ARG A 58 7.74 -13.44 -17.04
C ARG A 58 8.18 -12.35 -18.02
N THR A 59 7.64 -12.42 -19.23
CA THR A 59 7.78 -11.41 -20.29
C THR A 59 6.56 -10.47 -20.30
N ALA A 60 6.72 -9.28 -20.86
CA ALA A 60 5.71 -8.22 -20.84
C ALA A 60 4.40 -8.59 -21.55
N ASP A 61 4.44 -9.50 -22.54
CA ASP A 61 3.25 -9.97 -23.24
C ASP A 61 2.23 -10.65 -22.33
N THR A 62 2.69 -11.19 -21.19
CA THR A 62 1.80 -11.78 -20.19
C THR A 62 0.90 -10.75 -19.51
N ILE A 63 1.24 -9.45 -19.52
CA ILE A 63 0.36 -8.36 -19.06
C ILE A 63 -0.98 -8.41 -19.80
N THR A 64 -0.92 -8.47 -21.14
CA THR A 64 -2.13 -8.51 -21.97
C THR A 64 -2.75 -9.89 -22.07
N LYS A 65 -1.97 -10.97 -21.95
CA LYS A 65 -2.48 -12.35 -22.01
C LYS A 65 -3.28 -12.75 -20.77
N THR A 66 -2.92 -12.24 -19.59
CA THR A 66 -3.56 -12.65 -18.32
C THR A 66 -4.58 -11.67 -17.79
N ILE A 67 -4.78 -10.51 -18.44
CA ILE A 67 -5.66 -9.47 -17.94
C ILE A 67 -7.12 -9.92 -17.80
N ASN A 68 -7.64 -10.71 -18.75
CA ASN A 68 -8.99 -11.20 -18.68
C ASN A 68 -9.25 -12.05 -17.43
N GLN A 69 -8.27 -12.87 -17.03
CA GLN A 69 -8.35 -13.63 -15.79
C GLN A 69 -8.44 -12.71 -14.56
N ARG A 70 -7.78 -11.55 -14.56
CA ARG A 70 -7.89 -10.55 -13.48
C ARG A 70 -9.30 -9.96 -13.43
N LEU A 71 -9.82 -9.56 -14.59
CA LEU A 71 -11.17 -9.03 -14.72
C LEU A 71 -12.23 -10.05 -14.27
N ASP A 72 -12.08 -11.31 -14.66
CA ASP A 72 -12.97 -12.41 -14.26
C ASP A 72 -12.93 -12.65 -12.75
N CYS A 73 -11.74 -12.71 -12.15
CA CYS A 73 -11.58 -12.87 -10.70
C CYS A 73 -12.21 -11.69 -9.93
N LEU A 74 -11.94 -10.45 -10.36
CA LEU A 74 -12.48 -9.23 -9.76
C LEU A 74 -13.97 -9.02 -10.07
N GLN A 75 -14.55 -9.77 -11.04
CA GLN A 75 -15.92 -9.58 -11.54
C GLN A 75 -16.17 -8.12 -11.97
N LYS A 76 -15.17 -7.47 -12.56
CA LYS A 76 -15.22 -6.08 -13.03
C LYS A 76 -14.76 -5.98 -14.48
N PRO A 77 -15.38 -5.12 -15.29
CA PRO A 77 -14.96 -4.92 -16.69
C PRO A 77 -13.70 -4.06 -16.82
N VAL A 78 -13.33 -3.31 -15.78
CA VAL A 78 -12.23 -2.34 -15.80
C VAL A 78 -11.50 -2.35 -14.45
N ILE A 79 -10.16 -2.25 -14.48
CA ILE A 79 -9.31 -2.03 -13.32
C ILE A 79 -8.95 -0.53 -13.25
N ASP A 80 -9.13 0.09 -12.09
CA ASP A 80 -8.93 1.53 -11.93
C ASP A 80 -7.45 1.92 -11.93
N LEU A 81 -6.58 1.10 -11.30
CA LEU A 81 -5.13 1.25 -11.35
C LEU A 81 -4.48 -0.12 -11.56
N TYR A 82 -3.74 -0.30 -12.65
CA TYR A 82 -2.97 -1.53 -12.89
C TYR A 82 -1.48 -1.25 -12.78
N GLN A 83 -0.78 -2.02 -11.95
CA GLN A 83 0.58 -1.71 -11.54
C GLN A 83 1.58 -2.80 -11.96
N ILE A 84 2.78 -2.40 -12.36
CA ILE A 84 3.94 -3.30 -12.45
C ILE A 84 4.45 -3.54 -11.03
N HIS A 85 4.29 -4.77 -10.51
CA HIS A 85 4.50 -5.10 -9.09
C HIS A 85 5.96 -4.99 -8.62
N GLN A 86 6.92 -5.21 -9.53
CA GLN A 86 8.36 -5.17 -9.26
C GLN A 86 9.11 -4.66 -10.49
N PRO A 87 10.29 -4.04 -10.33
CA PRO A 87 11.08 -3.55 -11.46
C PRO A 87 11.78 -4.65 -12.26
N THR A 88 11.73 -5.91 -11.82
CA THR A 88 12.44 -7.05 -12.41
C THR A 88 11.54 -7.85 -13.34
N SER A 89 11.96 -8.02 -14.59
CA SER A 89 11.26 -8.81 -15.62
C SER A 89 12.26 -9.31 -16.64
N PHE A 90 11.91 -10.30 -17.44
CA PHE A 90 12.67 -10.67 -18.64
C PHE A 90 12.52 -9.68 -19.79
N SER A 91 11.50 -8.81 -19.71
CA SER A 91 11.29 -7.74 -20.69
C SER A 91 11.75 -6.39 -20.17
N SER A 92 12.17 -5.53 -21.09
CA SER A 92 12.51 -4.13 -20.79
C SER A 92 11.31 -3.35 -20.22
N LEU A 93 11.58 -2.28 -19.47
CA LEU A 93 10.53 -1.39 -19.00
C LEU A 93 9.72 -0.79 -20.17
N LYS A 94 10.36 -0.52 -21.32
CA LYS A 94 9.67 -0.02 -22.52
C LYS A 94 8.60 -1.00 -22.99
N GLU A 95 8.94 -2.28 -23.11
CA GLU A 95 7.97 -3.32 -23.51
C GLU A 95 6.83 -3.46 -22.48
N GLN A 96 7.15 -3.43 -21.18
CA GLN A 96 6.14 -3.48 -20.13
C GLN A 96 5.16 -2.29 -20.25
N ILE A 97 5.67 -1.07 -20.42
CA ILE A 97 4.83 0.13 -20.60
C ILE A 97 4.01 0.04 -21.89
N GLN A 98 4.55 -0.47 -22.99
CA GLN A 98 3.78 -0.67 -24.22
C GLN A 98 2.57 -1.59 -24.02
N HIS A 99 2.71 -2.66 -23.23
CA HIS A 99 1.60 -3.55 -22.92
C HIS A 99 0.58 -2.90 -21.97
N MET A 100 1.02 -2.11 -20.99
CA MET A 100 0.13 -1.32 -20.14
C MET A 100 -0.64 -0.28 -20.96
N ALA A 101 0.02 0.45 -21.86
CA ALA A 101 -0.62 1.43 -22.74
C ALA A 101 -1.68 0.78 -23.64
N LYS A 102 -1.40 -0.41 -24.23
CA LYS A 102 -2.41 -1.15 -25.00
C LYS A 102 -3.67 -1.49 -24.20
N LEU A 103 -3.54 -1.76 -22.90
CA LEU A 103 -4.70 -1.99 -22.02
C LEU A 103 -5.47 -0.71 -21.73
N ALA A 104 -4.76 0.40 -21.53
CA ALA A 104 -5.37 1.72 -21.32
C ALA A 104 -6.11 2.20 -22.56
N ASP A 105 -5.51 2.07 -23.75
CA ASP A 105 -6.13 2.41 -25.05
C ASP A 105 -7.44 1.63 -25.31
N LYS A 106 -7.50 0.39 -24.82
CA LYS A 106 -8.71 -0.44 -24.91
C LYS A 106 -9.73 -0.14 -23.80
N GLY A 107 -9.45 0.76 -22.88
CA GLY A 107 -10.29 1.07 -21.72
C GLY A 107 -10.39 -0.06 -20.68
N ILE A 108 -9.47 -1.04 -20.73
CA ILE A 108 -9.44 -2.18 -19.79
C ILE A 108 -8.84 -1.76 -18.44
N ILE A 109 -7.92 -0.82 -18.46
CA ILE A 109 -7.38 -0.18 -17.25
C ILE A 109 -7.51 1.35 -17.39
N LYS A 110 -7.76 2.06 -16.27
CA LYS A 110 -7.88 3.52 -16.30
C LYS A 110 -6.53 4.21 -16.10
N ASN A 111 -5.70 3.67 -15.22
CA ASN A 111 -4.42 4.28 -14.83
C ASN A 111 -3.31 3.23 -14.77
N VAL A 112 -2.08 3.67 -15.02
CA VAL A 112 -0.87 2.85 -14.92
C VAL A 112 -0.07 3.28 -13.71
N GLY A 113 0.30 2.29 -12.87
CA GLY A 113 1.20 2.46 -11.74
C GLY A 113 2.42 1.55 -11.81
N ILE A 114 3.33 1.78 -10.90
CA ILE A 114 4.52 0.95 -10.68
C ILE A 114 4.69 0.65 -9.20
N SER A 115 5.55 -0.31 -8.86
CA SER A 115 5.84 -0.63 -7.47
C SER A 115 7.31 -0.96 -7.28
N ASN A 116 7.91 -0.44 -6.21
CA ASN A 116 9.32 -0.62 -5.85
C ASN A 116 10.34 -0.03 -6.84
N PHE A 117 9.93 0.96 -7.62
CA PHE A 117 10.84 1.63 -8.54
C PHE A 117 11.64 2.74 -7.83
N THR A 118 12.88 2.94 -8.29
CA THR A 118 13.72 4.05 -7.87
C THR A 118 13.28 5.36 -8.51
N ALA A 119 13.74 6.50 -8.01
CA ALA A 119 13.52 7.82 -8.60
C ALA A 119 13.81 7.86 -10.12
N LYS A 120 14.96 7.29 -10.54
CA LYS A 120 15.32 7.15 -11.97
C LYS A 120 14.30 6.29 -12.73
N GLY A 121 13.84 5.20 -12.11
CA GLY A 121 12.84 4.31 -12.70
C GLY A 121 11.48 4.98 -12.88
N MET A 122 11.06 5.80 -11.89
CA MET A 122 9.82 6.59 -11.95
C MET A 122 9.84 7.57 -13.12
N ARG A 123 10.91 8.38 -13.24
CA ARG A 123 11.07 9.33 -14.36
C ARG A 123 11.08 8.63 -15.71
N LYS A 124 11.76 7.45 -15.80
CA LYS A 124 11.78 6.65 -17.02
C LYS A 124 10.40 6.09 -17.37
N ALA A 125 9.64 5.60 -16.39
CA ALA A 125 8.29 5.09 -16.60
C ALA A 125 7.34 6.20 -17.07
N ASP A 126 7.33 7.37 -16.41
CA ASP A 126 6.49 8.50 -16.80
C ASP A 126 6.84 9.01 -18.21
N LYS A 127 8.15 9.11 -18.54
CA LYS A 127 8.59 9.50 -19.90
C LYS A 127 8.04 8.52 -20.95
N LEU A 128 8.15 7.22 -20.72
CA LEU A 128 7.66 6.20 -21.65
C LEU A 128 6.13 6.22 -21.77
N LEU A 129 5.40 6.45 -20.67
CA LEU A 129 3.94 6.60 -20.70
C LEU A 129 3.49 7.82 -21.48
N ARG A 130 4.22 8.94 -21.39
CA ARG A 130 3.93 10.15 -22.18
C ARG A 130 4.07 9.94 -23.68
N GLU A 131 4.93 9.02 -24.14
CA GLU A 131 5.01 8.63 -25.55
C GLU A 131 3.70 8.00 -26.08
N HIS A 132 2.83 7.54 -25.15
CA HIS A 132 1.49 6.98 -25.43
C HIS A 132 0.35 7.91 -24.99
N GLY A 133 0.60 9.20 -24.67
CA GLY A 133 -0.41 10.11 -24.18
C GLY A 133 -0.89 9.86 -22.75
N LEU A 134 -0.21 8.98 -22.01
CA LEU A 134 -0.52 8.60 -20.64
C LEU A 134 0.43 9.25 -19.64
N ARG A 135 0.09 9.17 -18.35
CA ARG A 135 0.94 9.57 -17.23
C ARG A 135 1.10 8.47 -16.23
N LEU A 136 2.22 8.44 -15.53
CA LEU A 136 2.37 7.60 -14.35
C LEU A 136 1.44 8.11 -13.26
N ALA A 137 0.64 7.21 -12.66
CA ALA A 137 -0.30 7.58 -11.60
C ALA A 137 0.29 7.42 -10.20
N SER A 138 1.10 6.37 -9.99
CA SER A 138 1.60 6.05 -8.66
C SER A 138 2.89 5.22 -8.68
N ASN A 139 3.62 5.27 -7.56
CA ASN A 139 4.63 4.28 -7.22
C ASN A 139 4.31 3.69 -5.84
N GLN A 140 4.04 2.39 -5.79
CA GLN A 140 3.79 1.70 -4.53
C GLN A 140 5.10 1.23 -3.91
N VAL A 141 5.43 1.71 -2.70
CA VAL A 141 6.69 1.43 -2.02
C VAL A 141 6.49 1.11 -0.54
N LYS A 142 7.46 0.39 0.04
CA LYS A 142 7.50 0.24 1.49
C LYS A 142 7.81 1.58 2.14
N TYR A 143 6.88 2.08 2.97
CA TYR A 143 7.06 3.34 3.66
C TYR A 143 6.32 3.35 5.01
N ASN A 144 7.03 3.65 6.07
CA ASN A 144 6.53 3.76 7.45
C ASN A 144 7.63 4.35 8.36
N LEU A 145 7.34 4.63 9.62
CA LEU A 145 8.30 5.18 10.60
C LEU A 145 9.59 4.36 10.81
N LEU A 146 9.57 3.05 10.51
CA LEU A 146 10.76 2.17 10.58
C LEU A 146 11.40 1.94 9.21
N HIS A 147 10.84 2.50 8.14
CA HIS A 147 11.37 2.38 6.78
C HIS A 147 11.18 3.68 6.01
N ARG A 148 12.03 4.65 6.32
CA ARG A 148 12.01 6.02 5.76
C ARG A 148 12.93 6.19 4.55
N LYS A 149 13.39 5.08 3.95
CA LYS A 149 14.25 5.11 2.76
C LYS A 149 13.69 5.94 1.59
N PRO A 150 12.36 5.95 1.30
CA PRO A 150 11.80 6.77 0.22
C PRO A 150 12.08 8.27 0.35
N GLU A 151 12.23 8.79 1.57
CA GLU A 151 12.58 10.20 1.82
C GLU A 151 14.06 10.51 1.48
N LYS A 152 14.95 9.51 1.64
CA LYS A 152 16.41 9.69 1.52
C LYS A 152 16.96 9.33 0.13
N ASN A 153 16.18 8.61 -0.70
CA ASN A 153 16.64 8.08 -2.00
C ASN A 153 16.00 8.77 -3.21
N GLY A 154 15.37 9.93 -2.99
CA GLY A 154 14.76 10.75 -4.03
C GLY A 154 13.39 10.28 -4.53
N VAL A 155 12.80 9.23 -3.94
CA VAL A 155 11.47 8.73 -4.35
C VAL A 155 10.39 9.74 -4.03
N ILE A 156 10.33 10.27 -2.79
CA ILE A 156 9.36 11.30 -2.38
C ILE A 156 9.55 12.61 -3.16
N GLU A 157 10.80 13.01 -3.42
CA GLU A 157 11.08 14.19 -4.23
C GLU A 157 10.57 14.03 -5.68
N THR A 158 10.82 12.84 -6.27
CA THR A 158 10.37 12.54 -7.64
C THR A 158 8.85 12.44 -7.73
N GLU A 159 8.17 11.97 -6.69
CA GLU A 159 6.72 11.98 -6.58
C GLU A 159 6.17 13.41 -6.73
N LYS A 160 6.72 14.35 -5.94
CA LYS A 160 6.34 15.76 -6.00
C LYS A 160 6.65 16.38 -7.36
N GLU A 161 7.82 16.07 -7.94
CA GLU A 161 8.23 16.53 -9.27
C GLU A 161 7.25 16.06 -10.35
N LEU A 162 6.83 14.80 -10.32
CA LEU A 162 5.95 14.22 -11.33
C LEU A 162 4.45 14.46 -11.06
N GLY A 163 4.09 14.87 -9.85
CA GLY A 163 2.70 15.02 -9.41
C GLY A 163 1.95 13.67 -9.36
N ILE A 164 2.62 12.61 -8.89
CA ILE A 164 2.06 11.26 -8.77
C ILE A 164 1.85 10.90 -7.30
N SER A 165 1.20 9.78 -7.02
CA SER A 165 0.94 9.33 -5.65
C SER A 165 1.92 8.27 -5.19
N ILE A 166 2.29 8.29 -3.92
CA ILE A 166 2.94 7.17 -3.22
C ILE A 166 1.88 6.31 -2.53
N ILE A 167 1.86 5.04 -2.87
CA ILE A 167 1.06 4.05 -2.15
C ILE A 167 1.99 3.32 -1.17
N ALA A 168 1.80 3.58 0.12
CA ALA A 168 2.68 3.06 1.18
C ALA A 168 2.21 1.68 1.65
N TYR A 169 2.94 0.62 1.22
CA TYR A 169 2.66 -0.72 1.73
C TYR A 169 3.40 -1.02 3.04
N SER A 170 2.92 -2.02 3.79
CA SER A 170 3.40 -2.35 5.14
C SER A 170 3.44 -1.14 6.10
N PRO A 171 2.39 -0.31 6.15
CA PRO A 171 2.42 0.97 6.88
C PRO A 171 2.64 0.79 8.39
N LEU A 172 2.31 -0.37 8.96
CA LEU A 172 2.51 -0.73 10.37
C LEU A 172 3.68 -1.71 10.59
N GLN A 173 4.56 -1.92 9.59
CA GLN A 173 5.70 -2.84 9.65
C GLN A 173 5.31 -4.20 10.24
N GLN A 174 4.33 -4.87 9.63
CA GLN A 174 3.84 -6.19 10.07
C GLN A 174 3.38 -6.24 11.54
N GLY A 175 2.95 -5.09 12.09
CA GLY A 175 2.50 -4.96 13.47
C GLY A 175 3.55 -4.47 14.47
N MET A 176 4.80 -4.21 14.06
CA MET A 176 5.81 -3.62 14.95
C MET A 176 5.37 -2.26 15.51
N LEU A 177 4.79 -1.41 14.67
CA LEU A 177 4.34 -0.06 15.04
C LEU A 177 3.02 -0.02 15.83
N THR A 178 2.42 -1.19 16.13
CA THR A 178 1.28 -1.27 17.03
C THR A 178 1.68 -1.29 18.52
N GLY A 179 2.96 -1.50 18.83
CA GLY A 179 3.46 -1.70 20.19
C GLY A 179 3.25 -3.12 20.74
N ARG A 180 2.48 -3.98 20.08
CA ARG A 180 2.12 -5.31 20.56
C ARG A 180 3.32 -6.16 20.99
N PHE A 181 4.39 -6.18 20.20
CA PHE A 181 5.56 -7.00 20.48
C PHE A 181 6.46 -6.41 21.57
N HIS A 182 6.24 -5.15 21.96
CA HIS A 182 6.97 -4.48 23.05
C HIS A 182 6.32 -4.72 24.41
N THR A 183 5.02 -5.03 24.41
CA THR A 183 4.26 -5.40 25.62
C THR A 183 4.21 -6.92 25.84
N ASP A 184 4.18 -7.69 24.76
CA ASP A 184 4.11 -9.16 24.79
C ASP A 184 5.23 -9.78 23.93
N LEU A 185 6.38 -10.03 24.55
CA LEU A 185 7.53 -10.66 23.89
C LEU A 185 7.24 -12.11 23.49
N ALA A 186 6.35 -12.82 24.19
CA ALA A 186 5.96 -14.19 23.87
C ALA A 186 5.18 -14.27 22.53
N ALA A 187 4.51 -13.16 22.14
CA ALA A 187 3.86 -13.07 20.84
C ALA A 187 4.83 -13.26 19.65
N ILE A 188 6.14 -13.04 19.85
CA ILE A 188 7.17 -13.27 18.83
C ILE A 188 7.29 -14.75 18.51
N ASP A 189 7.19 -15.60 19.53
CA ASP A 189 7.41 -17.06 19.40
C ASP A 189 6.30 -17.72 18.58
N ASN A 190 5.14 -17.07 18.51
CA ASN A 190 4.01 -17.50 17.68
C ASN A 190 4.10 -17.06 16.20
N ILE A 191 5.16 -16.34 15.81
CA ILE A 191 5.36 -15.90 14.43
C ILE A 191 6.28 -16.88 13.71
N SER A 192 5.88 -17.33 12.50
CA SER A 192 6.72 -18.21 11.68
C SER A 192 8.08 -17.56 11.37
N LEU A 193 9.13 -18.38 11.26
CA LEU A 193 10.50 -17.92 10.97
C LEU A 193 10.56 -17.08 9.69
N LEU A 194 9.84 -17.48 8.64
CA LEU A 194 9.76 -16.75 7.38
C LEU A 194 9.18 -15.36 7.58
N ARG A 195 8.11 -15.23 8.35
CA ARG A 195 7.50 -13.93 8.66
C ARG A 195 8.42 -13.08 9.53
N ARG A 196 9.11 -13.66 10.51
CA ARG A 196 10.12 -12.93 11.32
C ARG A 196 11.21 -12.33 10.44
N PHE A 197 11.72 -13.09 9.48
CA PHE A 197 12.76 -12.63 8.55
C PHE A 197 12.27 -11.46 7.69
N HIS A 198 11.11 -11.59 7.05
CA HIS A 198 10.55 -10.55 6.18
C HIS A 198 10.09 -9.29 6.94
N SER A 199 9.60 -9.43 8.16
CA SER A 199 9.13 -8.30 8.96
C SER A 199 10.22 -7.60 9.75
N GLY A 200 11.36 -8.26 9.95
CA GLY A 200 12.41 -7.81 10.85
C GLY A 200 12.04 -7.90 12.34
N ILE A 201 11.00 -8.68 12.69
CA ILE A 201 10.58 -8.88 14.08
C ILE A 201 11.62 -9.77 14.78
N SER A 202 12.38 -9.20 15.71
CA SER A 202 13.36 -9.88 16.55
C SER A 202 13.47 -9.15 17.88
N ARG A 203 13.93 -9.84 18.93
CA ARG A 203 14.15 -9.21 20.24
C ARG A 203 15.07 -8.00 20.14
N LYS A 204 16.17 -8.10 19.37
CA LYS A 204 17.10 -6.99 19.11
C LYS A 204 16.40 -5.78 18.48
N ASN A 205 15.56 -5.99 17.47
CA ASN A 205 14.86 -4.89 16.81
C ASN A 205 13.75 -4.30 17.68
N ILE A 206 13.12 -5.09 18.55
CA ILE A 206 12.14 -4.60 19.52
C ILE A 206 12.81 -3.66 20.51
N GLU A 207 13.96 -4.03 21.09
CA GLU A 207 14.71 -3.12 21.98
C GLU A 207 15.14 -1.84 21.24
N ARG A 208 15.65 -1.96 20.02
CA ARG A 208 16.06 -0.80 19.21
C ARG A 208 14.90 0.16 18.92
N THR A 209 13.69 -0.38 18.69
CA THR A 209 12.52 0.43 18.34
C THR A 209 11.72 0.92 19.56
N ARG A 210 12.08 0.53 20.78
CA ARG A 210 11.41 0.90 22.02
C ARG A 210 11.22 2.42 22.17
N PRO A 211 12.23 3.29 21.94
CA PRO A 211 12.04 4.74 22.08
C PRO A 211 10.94 5.29 21.16
N LEU A 212 10.81 4.74 19.94
CA LEU A 212 9.74 5.13 19.01
C LEU A 212 8.38 4.68 19.53
N ILE A 213 8.27 3.43 20.01
CA ILE A 213 7.00 2.91 20.52
C ILE A 213 6.56 3.66 21.78
N ASP A 214 7.48 4.01 22.66
CA ASP A 214 7.18 4.83 23.86
C ASP A 214 6.69 6.22 23.45
N THR A 215 7.28 6.82 22.40
CA THR A 215 6.79 8.08 21.83
C THR A 215 5.40 7.93 21.21
N LEU A 216 5.16 6.86 20.45
CA LEU A 216 3.84 6.57 19.88
C LEU A 216 2.77 6.35 20.95
N ASN A 217 3.12 5.71 22.08
CA ASN A 217 2.22 5.55 23.23
C ASN A 217 1.86 6.90 23.86
N LYS A 218 2.87 7.76 24.15
CA LYS A 218 2.66 9.11 24.72
C LYS A 218 1.77 9.98 23.82
N LEU A 219 2.02 9.96 22.52
CA LEU A 219 1.18 10.66 21.55
C LEU A 219 -0.21 10.02 21.46
N GLY A 220 -0.31 8.69 21.58
CA GLY A 220 -1.55 7.98 21.67
C GLY A 220 -2.42 8.45 22.84
N GLU A 221 -1.83 8.61 24.03
CA GLU A 221 -2.51 9.18 25.20
C GLU A 221 -2.95 10.63 24.95
N LYS A 222 -2.05 11.48 24.40
CA LYS A 222 -2.35 12.89 24.08
C LYS A 222 -3.56 13.04 23.14
N TYR A 223 -3.65 12.21 22.12
CA TYR A 223 -4.70 12.28 21.10
C TYR A 223 -5.86 11.30 21.32
N GLN A 224 -5.84 10.52 22.40
CA GLN A 224 -6.81 9.43 22.67
C GLN A 224 -6.89 8.44 21.51
N LYS A 225 -5.74 8.03 21.01
CA LYS A 225 -5.55 7.13 19.87
C LYS A 225 -4.57 6.00 20.21
N THR A 226 -4.61 4.93 19.42
CA THR A 226 -3.63 3.85 19.57
C THR A 226 -2.30 4.21 18.87
N PRO A 227 -1.16 3.61 19.27
CA PRO A 227 0.12 3.76 18.56
C PRO A 227 0.02 3.49 17.07
N ALA A 228 -0.77 2.49 16.67
CA ALA A 228 -1.03 2.19 15.27
C ALA A 228 -1.72 3.35 14.52
N GLN A 229 -2.72 3.98 15.15
CA GLN A 229 -3.43 5.12 14.58
C GLN A 229 -2.51 6.35 14.47
N VAL A 230 -1.69 6.62 15.48
CA VAL A 230 -0.68 7.70 15.45
C VAL A 230 0.33 7.45 14.32
N SER A 231 0.82 6.22 14.18
CA SER A 231 1.75 5.85 13.12
C SER A 231 1.15 6.00 11.72
N LEU A 232 -0.11 5.57 11.52
CA LEU A 232 -0.82 5.75 10.25
C LEU A 232 -1.11 7.22 9.96
N ASN A 233 -1.48 8.01 10.97
CA ASN A 233 -1.73 9.44 10.84
C ASN A 233 -0.46 10.18 10.39
N TRP A 234 0.69 9.88 11.02
CA TRP A 234 1.97 10.40 10.58
C TRP A 234 2.24 10.06 9.09
N LEU A 235 2.05 8.82 8.70
CA LEU A 235 2.32 8.36 7.33
C LEU A 235 1.47 9.08 6.30
N ILE A 236 0.19 9.30 6.59
CA ILE A 236 -0.77 9.92 5.67
C ILE A 236 -0.51 11.43 5.52
N TYR A 237 -0.04 12.10 6.59
CA TYR A 237 -0.03 13.56 6.61
C TYR A 237 1.35 14.21 6.70
N SER A 238 2.42 13.45 6.99
CA SER A 238 3.77 14.03 7.16
C SER A 238 4.40 14.54 5.86
N GLN A 239 3.96 14.04 4.70
CA GLN A 239 4.46 14.40 3.37
C GLN A 239 3.44 15.17 2.50
N GLY A 240 2.43 15.74 3.11
CA GLY A 240 1.30 16.37 2.40
C GLY A 240 0.21 15.35 2.06
N GLU A 241 -0.48 15.55 0.94
CA GLU A 241 -1.66 14.74 0.55
C GLU A 241 -1.37 13.68 -0.52
N LEU A 242 -0.10 13.46 -0.85
CA LEU A 242 0.30 12.56 -1.94
C LEU A 242 0.56 11.11 -1.49
N VAL A 243 0.59 10.85 -0.16
CA VAL A 243 0.86 9.53 0.39
C VAL A 243 -0.42 8.84 0.85
N PHE A 244 -0.68 7.67 0.28
CA PHE A 244 -1.81 6.81 0.63
C PHE A 244 -1.30 5.58 1.39
N ALA A 245 -1.88 5.29 2.55
CA ALA A 245 -1.56 4.08 3.30
C ALA A 245 -2.52 2.95 2.96
N ILE A 246 -1.99 1.74 2.76
CA ILE A 246 -2.77 0.52 2.53
C ILE A 246 -2.57 -0.49 3.68
N PRO A 247 -3.11 -0.23 4.87
CA PRO A 247 -3.01 -1.13 6.01
C PRO A 247 -3.88 -2.37 5.80
N GLY A 248 -3.26 -3.56 5.83
CA GLY A 248 -4.00 -4.82 5.83
C GLY A 248 -4.76 -5.03 7.14
N ALA A 249 -5.91 -5.72 7.06
CA ALA A 249 -6.69 -6.16 8.22
C ALA A 249 -7.10 -7.63 8.06
N THR A 250 -6.92 -8.40 9.12
CA THR A 250 -7.36 -9.81 9.23
C THR A 250 -8.47 -9.99 10.27
N LYS A 251 -8.80 -8.92 10.98
CA LYS A 251 -9.87 -8.83 11.97
C LYS A 251 -10.64 -7.52 11.81
N LEU A 252 -11.92 -7.54 12.16
CA LEU A 252 -12.79 -6.35 12.05
C LEU A 252 -12.27 -5.17 12.87
N GLU A 253 -11.77 -5.44 14.09
CA GLU A 253 -11.24 -4.39 14.98
C GLU A 253 -10.03 -3.67 14.36
N GLN A 254 -9.22 -4.37 13.53
CA GLN A 254 -8.11 -3.75 12.81
C GLN A 254 -8.62 -2.79 11.73
N ALA A 255 -9.64 -3.17 10.97
CA ALA A 255 -10.26 -2.30 9.97
C ALA A 255 -10.85 -1.05 10.64
N GLN A 256 -11.57 -1.23 11.75
CA GLN A 256 -12.12 -0.13 12.56
C GLN A 256 -11.03 0.81 13.08
N SER A 257 -9.93 0.25 13.57
CA SER A 257 -8.79 1.04 14.05
C SER A 257 -8.11 1.81 12.93
N ASN A 258 -7.90 1.18 11.77
CA ASN A 258 -7.26 1.81 10.61
C ASN A 258 -8.04 3.03 10.11
N ILE A 259 -9.36 2.93 10.01
CA ILE A 259 -10.23 4.03 9.58
C ILE A 259 -10.12 5.23 10.54
N LYS A 260 -10.10 4.97 11.85
CA LYS A 260 -9.96 6.04 12.87
C LYS A 260 -8.63 6.79 12.80
N ALA A 261 -7.63 6.29 12.08
CA ALA A 261 -6.37 7.01 11.89
C ALA A 261 -6.53 8.33 11.12
N GLN A 262 -7.59 8.49 10.33
CA GLN A 262 -7.88 9.71 9.57
C GLN A 262 -8.68 10.75 10.37
N SER A 263 -9.20 10.39 11.55
CA SER A 263 -10.15 11.23 12.31
C SER A 263 -9.51 12.34 13.15
N PHE A 264 -8.20 12.54 13.04
CA PHE A 264 -7.45 13.57 13.76
C PHE A 264 -6.25 14.03 12.95
N ARG A 265 -5.50 15.02 13.44
CA ARG A 265 -4.26 15.51 12.87
C ARG A 265 -3.22 15.64 13.97
N LEU A 266 -2.04 15.08 13.75
CA LEU A 266 -0.87 15.37 14.59
C LEU A 266 -0.47 16.84 14.39
N SER A 267 -0.01 17.50 15.45
CA SER A 267 0.62 18.82 15.32
C SER A 267 1.96 18.70 14.58
N GLN A 268 2.45 19.81 14.04
CA GLN A 268 3.74 19.84 13.36
C GLN A 268 4.87 19.42 14.30
N ASP A 269 4.85 19.86 15.56
CA ASP A 269 5.84 19.51 16.58
C ASP A 269 5.85 17.99 16.85
N ASP A 270 4.69 17.35 16.87
CA ASP A 270 4.58 15.90 17.09
C ASP A 270 5.06 15.10 15.86
N ILE A 271 4.82 15.60 14.65
CA ILE A 271 5.39 15.03 13.42
C ILE A 271 6.91 15.12 13.45
N GLU A 272 7.47 16.27 13.83
CA GLU A 272 8.92 16.48 13.94
C GLU A 272 9.56 15.61 15.04
N LEU A 273 8.87 15.45 16.18
CA LEU A 273 9.27 14.53 17.23
C LEU A 273 9.36 13.08 16.71
N LEU A 274 8.35 12.61 16.01
CA LEU A 274 8.35 11.26 15.39
C LEU A 274 9.45 11.14 14.34
N ASN A 275 9.66 12.17 13.53
CA ASN A 275 10.74 12.22 12.54
C ASN A 275 12.11 12.05 13.20
N LYS A 276 12.38 12.81 14.27
CA LYS A 276 13.64 12.79 15.01
C LYS A 276 13.89 11.43 15.68
N VAL A 277 12.87 10.87 16.34
CA VAL A 277 13.01 9.58 17.04
C VAL A 277 13.19 8.44 16.07
N SER A 278 12.49 8.46 14.92
CA SER A 278 12.56 7.39 13.92
C SER A 278 13.80 7.47 13.01
N GLU A 279 14.49 8.59 12.97
CA GLU A 279 15.68 8.77 12.10
C GLU A 279 16.86 7.90 12.50
N ASN A 280 17.00 7.62 13.78
CA ASN A 280 18.10 6.89 14.39
C ASN A 280 17.82 5.39 14.61
N ILE A 281 16.72 4.91 14.07
CA ILE A 281 16.29 3.51 14.11
C ILE A 281 16.50 2.85 12.75
#